data_c35ce58fac48040b68b067e1c7893bc8
#
_entry.id   c35ce58fac48040b68b067e1c7893bc8
#
_cell.length_a   1.000
_cell.length_b   1.000
_cell.length_c   1.000
_cell.angle_alpha   90.00
_cell.angle_beta   90.00
_cell.angle_gamma   90.00
#
_symmetry.space_group_name_H-M   'P 1'
#
loop_
_entity.id
_entity.type
_entity.pdbx_description
1 polymer ?
#
loop_
_entity_poly.entity_id
_entity_poly.type
_entity_poly.pdbx_seq_one_letter_code
_entity_poly.pdbx_strand_id
1 'polypeptide(L)'
;EAAGLPADALVLVDDPSHETAVAVMRLTEHVDCLIPRGGPALIQSIRENATVPVIIDGDGNCHVYVDAAADPERAHAIVMNAKTQRTSVCNAAESLVVHEALADTFLPEICARLAAAGVRLVGDAATRARVPAVEPATEDDFGREFLDLEMSVAVAADLDAAIAHVNRYGSGHTEAIVTTDLEAAHRFTREVDAAAVIVNASTRFTDGEEFGFGAEIGISTQKLHARGPMGLRELTTYKYVVWGDGQVRT
;
A
#
# COMPACT_ATOMS: atom_id res chain seq x y z
N GLU A 1 -10.83 28.72 -17.35
CA GLU A 1 -10.94 30.17 -17.59
C GLU A 1 -11.46 30.93 -16.36
N ALA A 2 -12.49 30.41 -15.65
CA ALA A 2 -13.02 31.08 -14.45
C ALA A 2 -11.98 31.26 -13.31
N ALA A 3 -10.95 30.41 -13.27
CA ALA A 3 -9.85 30.48 -12.32
C ALA A 3 -8.60 31.24 -12.85
N GLY A 4 -8.70 31.87 -14.03
CA GLY A 4 -7.59 32.57 -14.66
C GLY A 4 -6.52 31.66 -15.28
N LEU A 5 -6.80 30.37 -15.42
CA LEU A 5 -5.90 29.41 -16.07
C LEU A 5 -6.16 29.39 -17.60
N PRO A 6 -5.13 29.10 -18.43
CA PRO A 6 -5.31 28.85 -19.85
C PRO A 6 -6.32 27.72 -20.11
N ALA A 7 -7.07 27.78 -21.21
CA ALA A 7 -8.09 26.78 -21.54
C ALA A 7 -7.49 25.39 -21.77
N ASP A 8 -6.26 25.32 -22.20
CA ASP A 8 -5.46 24.11 -22.46
C ASP A 8 -4.63 23.60 -21.25
N ALA A 9 -4.79 24.23 -20.09
CA ALA A 9 -4.16 23.74 -18.85
C ALA A 9 -4.67 22.36 -18.41
N LEU A 10 -5.86 21.96 -18.88
CA LEU A 10 -6.47 20.65 -18.70
C LEU A 10 -7.06 20.20 -20.03
N VAL A 11 -6.51 19.13 -20.59
CA VAL A 11 -6.92 18.58 -21.88
C VAL A 11 -7.49 17.19 -21.68
N LEU A 12 -8.64 16.92 -22.28
CA LEU A 12 -9.24 15.60 -22.38
C LEU A 12 -8.89 14.98 -23.74
N VAL A 13 -8.35 13.77 -23.73
CA VAL A 13 -8.28 12.92 -24.92
C VAL A 13 -9.61 12.19 -25.04
N ASP A 14 -10.42 12.55 -26.02
CA ASP A 14 -11.82 12.10 -26.17
C ASP A 14 -11.97 10.79 -26.96
N ASP A 15 -10.87 10.24 -27.51
CA ASP A 15 -10.85 8.90 -28.10
C ASP A 15 -10.46 7.85 -27.05
N PRO A 16 -11.39 6.96 -26.61
CA PRO A 16 -11.13 5.96 -25.59
C PRO A 16 -10.50 4.67 -26.12
N SER A 17 -10.02 4.64 -27.38
CA SER A 17 -9.46 3.44 -27.98
C SER A 17 -8.13 3.02 -27.33
N HIS A 18 -7.84 1.72 -27.34
CA HIS A 18 -6.54 1.21 -26.88
C HIS A 18 -5.37 1.74 -27.73
N GLU A 19 -5.60 1.97 -29.02
CA GLU A 19 -4.58 2.54 -29.92
C GLU A 19 -4.20 3.95 -29.48
N THR A 20 -5.17 4.79 -29.17
CA THR A 20 -4.93 6.13 -28.65
C THR A 20 -4.27 6.11 -27.29
N ALA A 21 -4.65 5.20 -26.40
CA ALA A 21 -3.97 5.02 -25.11
C ALA A 21 -2.47 4.68 -25.31
N VAL A 22 -2.13 3.75 -26.22
CA VAL A 22 -0.75 3.42 -26.53
C VAL A 22 -0.02 4.59 -27.19
N ALA A 23 -0.68 5.38 -28.04
CA ALA A 23 -0.09 6.57 -28.64
C ALA A 23 0.26 7.61 -27.56
N VAL A 24 -0.61 7.86 -26.58
CA VAL A 24 -0.35 8.75 -25.43
C VAL A 24 0.84 8.27 -24.61
N MET A 25 1.01 6.96 -24.39
CA MET A 25 2.16 6.37 -23.68
C MET A 25 3.52 6.67 -24.35
N ARG A 26 3.52 7.16 -25.59
CA ARG A 26 4.71 7.43 -26.39
C ARG A 26 4.92 8.90 -26.74
N LEU A 27 4.07 9.80 -26.25
CA LEU A 27 4.12 11.24 -26.53
C LEU A 27 5.21 11.97 -25.71
N THR A 28 6.44 11.53 -25.81
CA THR A 28 7.57 12.11 -25.05
C THR A 28 7.87 13.58 -25.33
N GLU A 29 7.37 14.14 -26.43
CA GLU A 29 7.52 15.57 -26.75
C GLU A 29 6.48 16.44 -26.02
N HIS A 30 5.43 15.85 -25.45
CA HIS A 30 4.29 16.57 -24.88
C HIS A 30 3.92 16.13 -23.47
N VAL A 31 4.39 14.95 -23.04
CA VAL A 31 4.04 14.33 -21.75
C VAL A 31 5.34 14.00 -21.00
N ASP A 32 5.53 14.63 -19.85
CA ASP A 32 6.70 14.40 -18.99
C ASP A 32 6.54 13.20 -18.07
N CYS A 33 5.30 12.90 -17.66
CA CYS A 33 5.00 11.81 -16.73
C CYS A 33 3.61 11.23 -16.98
N LEU A 34 3.52 9.91 -16.96
CA LEU A 34 2.27 9.17 -17.05
C LEU A 34 1.94 8.58 -15.68
N ILE A 35 0.70 8.81 -15.20
CA ILE A 35 0.19 8.25 -13.94
C ILE A 35 -1.05 7.42 -14.27
N PRO A 36 -0.90 6.11 -14.52
CA PRO A 36 -2.01 5.27 -14.94
C PRO A 36 -2.97 4.98 -13.78
N ARG A 37 -4.26 4.91 -14.13
CA ARG A 37 -5.32 4.44 -13.24
C ARG A 37 -6.09 3.33 -13.95
N GLY A 38 -6.01 2.11 -13.46
CA GLY A 38 -6.69 0.96 -14.06
C GLY A 38 -6.15 -0.38 -13.57
N GLY A 39 -6.75 -1.45 -14.04
CA GLY A 39 -6.41 -2.82 -13.62
C GLY A 39 -5.11 -3.37 -14.21
N PRO A 40 -4.72 -4.61 -13.84
CA PRO A 40 -3.45 -5.24 -14.21
C PRO A 40 -3.15 -5.26 -15.72
N ALA A 41 -4.17 -5.40 -16.57
CA ALA A 41 -4.01 -5.41 -18.02
C ALA A 41 -3.50 -4.05 -18.56
N LEU A 42 -3.98 -2.93 -18.01
CA LEU A 42 -3.48 -1.60 -18.36
C LEU A 42 -2.02 -1.43 -17.91
N ILE A 43 -1.72 -1.82 -16.69
CA ILE A 43 -0.37 -1.73 -16.13
C ILE A 43 0.62 -2.57 -16.96
N GLN A 44 0.22 -3.77 -17.38
CA GLN A 44 1.03 -4.60 -18.27
C GLN A 44 1.25 -3.93 -19.63
N SER A 45 0.20 -3.39 -20.25
CA SER A 45 0.30 -2.66 -21.52
C SER A 45 1.26 -1.46 -21.42
N ILE A 46 1.22 -0.74 -20.31
CA ILE A 46 2.12 0.39 -20.05
C ILE A 46 3.57 -0.07 -19.94
N ARG A 47 3.85 -1.15 -19.19
CA ARG A 47 5.20 -1.70 -19.06
C ARG A 47 5.80 -2.13 -20.40
N GLU A 48 4.96 -2.58 -21.34
CA GLU A 48 5.36 -3.03 -22.66
C GLU A 48 5.51 -1.89 -23.69
N ASN A 49 4.72 -0.83 -23.56
CA ASN A 49 4.56 0.17 -24.61
C ASN A 49 5.04 1.57 -24.25
N ALA A 50 5.09 1.94 -22.96
CA ALA A 50 5.38 3.30 -22.59
C ALA A 50 6.85 3.67 -22.81
N THR A 51 7.08 4.83 -23.45
CA THR A 51 8.38 5.50 -23.53
C THR A 51 8.39 6.78 -22.68
N VAL A 52 7.23 7.30 -22.34
CA VAL A 52 7.07 8.37 -21.33
C VAL A 52 7.37 7.78 -19.94
N PRO A 53 8.10 8.48 -19.05
CA PRO A 53 8.28 8.07 -17.67
C PRO A 53 6.94 7.79 -16.97
N VAL A 54 6.86 6.71 -16.18
CA VAL A 54 5.61 6.25 -15.58
C VAL A 54 5.75 6.16 -14.06
N ILE A 55 4.77 6.69 -13.34
CA ILE A 55 4.59 6.44 -11.91
C ILE A 55 3.41 5.50 -11.75
N ILE A 56 3.70 4.25 -11.42
CA ILE A 56 2.69 3.20 -11.28
C ILE A 56 2.14 3.23 -9.85
N ASP A 57 0.82 3.30 -9.74
CA ASP A 57 0.07 2.96 -8.55
C ASP A 57 0.12 1.44 -8.34
N GLY A 58 0.48 0.98 -7.16
CA GLY A 58 0.66 -0.44 -6.87
C GLY A 58 -0.59 -1.09 -6.28
N ASP A 59 -0.67 -2.42 -6.38
CA ASP A 59 -1.65 -3.21 -5.63
C ASP A 59 -1.43 -3.03 -4.13
N GLY A 60 -2.49 -3.13 -3.34
CA GLY A 60 -2.47 -2.87 -1.90
C GLY A 60 -2.57 -4.14 -1.04
N ASN A 61 -1.66 -5.12 -1.19
CA ASN A 61 -1.61 -6.22 -0.21
C ASN A 61 -0.94 -5.73 1.08
N CYS A 62 -1.75 -5.11 1.94
CA CYS A 62 -1.30 -4.52 3.20
C CYS A 62 -1.36 -5.52 4.35
N HIS A 63 -0.32 -5.57 5.20
CA HIS A 63 -0.26 -6.42 6.38
C HIS A 63 -0.48 -5.65 7.67
N VAL A 64 -1.08 -6.32 8.64
CA VAL A 64 -1.02 -5.94 10.05
C VAL A 64 -0.29 -7.06 10.81
N TYR A 65 0.87 -6.75 11.34
CA TYR A 65 1.61 -7.64 12.24
C TYR A 65 1.30 -7.31 13.70
N VAL A 66 0.84 -8.31 14.43
CA VAL A 66 0.59 -8.24 15.87
C VAL A 66 1.76 -8.90 16.59
N ASP A 67 2.63 -8.08 17.17
CA ASP A 67 3.86 -8.49 17.84
C ASP A 67 3.61 -9.10 19.23
N ALA A 68 4.59 -9.83 19.76
CA ALA A 68 4.54 -10.46 21.09
C ALA A 68 4.19 -9.46 22.21
N ALA A 69 4.66 -8.21 22.09
CA ALA A 69 4.42 -7.14 23.04
C ALA A 69 3.22 -6.25 22.67
N ALA A 70 2.30 -6.73 21.83
CA ALA A 70 1.12 -5.97 21.47
C ALA A 70 0.14 -5.85 22.65
N ASP A 71 -0.50 -4.68 22.77
CA ASP A 71 -1.71 -4.53 23.57
C ASP A 71 -2.88 -5.17 22.82
N PRO A 72 -3.55 -6.22 23.36
CA PRO A 72 -4.57 -6.97 22.64
C PRO A 72 -5.78 -6.14 22.22
N GLU A 73 -6.26 -5.23 23.06
CA GLU A 73 -7.43 -4.41 22.75
C GLU A 73 -7.12 -3.42 21.63
N ARG A 74 -5.93 -2.82 21.66
CA ARG A 74 -5.44 -1.96 20.56
C ARG A 74 -5.29 -2.76 19.27
N ALA A 75 -4.73 -3.96 19.35
CA ALA A 75 -4.56 -4.83 18.18
C ALA A 75 -5.91 -5.22 17.58
N HIS A 76 -6.91 -5.59 18.40
CA HIS A 76 -8.28 -5.85 17.94
C HIS A 76 -8.87 -4.65 17.19
N ALA A 77 -8.77 -3.46 17.78
CA ALA A 77 -9.33 -2.25 17.18
C ALA A 77 -8.68 -1.93 15.83
N ILE A 78 -7.35 -2.04 15.75
CA ILE A 78 -6.57 -1.76 14.53
C ILE A 78 -6.89 -2.77 13.44
N VAL A 79 -6.84 -4.08 13.72
CA VAL A 79 -7.10 -5.13 12.72
C VAL A 79 -8.53 -5.03 12.19
N MET A 80 -9.52 -4.89 13.08
CA MET A 80 -10.92 -4.72 12.68
C MET A 80 -11.11 -3.50 11.79
N ASN A 81 -10.59 -2.34 12.18
CA ASN A 81 -10.68 -1.11 11.38
C ASN A 81 -9.96 -1.27 10.03
N ALA A 82 -8.73 -1.80 10.03
CA ALA A 82 -7.93 -1.95 8.82
C ALA A 82 -8.62 -2.82 7.76
N LYS A 83 -9.35 -3.87 8.18
CA LYS A 83 -10.07 -4.75 7.25
C LYS A 83 -11.49 -4.32 6.95
N THR A 84 -12.26 -3.86 7.93
CA THR A 84 -13.73 -3.77 7.78
C THR A 84 -14.26 -2.36 7.56
N GLN A 85 -13.45 -1.31 7.74
CA GLN A 85 -13.90 0.07 7.55
C GLN A 85 -14.23 0.36 6.07
N ARG A 86 -13.40 -0.14 5.13
CA ARG A 86 -13.65 -0.10 3.69
C ARG A 86 -12.74 -1.11 3.01
N THR A 87 -13.31 -2.11 2.36
CA THR A 87 -12.56 -3.24 1.77
C THR A 87 -12.01 -2.96 0.37
N SER A 88 -12.73 -2.17 -0.43
CA SER A 88 -12.43 -1.93 -1.86
C SER A 88 -11.42 -0.80 -2.10
N VAL A 89 -10.38 -0.71 -1.27
CA VAL A 89 -9.31 0.31 -1.37
C VAL A 89 -7.95 -0.30 -1.03
N CYS A 90 -6.92 0.20 -1.70
CA CYS A 90 -5.57 -0.35 -1.66
C CYS A 90 -4.86 -0.30 -0.28
N ASN A 91 -5.35 0.51 0.66
CA ASN A 91 -4.81 0.58 2.03
C ASN A 91 -5.63 -0.23 3.05
N ALA A 92 -6.64 -1.01 2.62
CA ALA A 92 -7.29 -2.00 3.47
C ALA A 92 -6.30 -3.14 3.78
N ALA A 93 -6.37 -3.71 4.99
CA ALA A 93 -5.53 -4.85 5.32
C ALA A 93 -6.05 -6.10 4.58
N GLU A 94 -5.13 -6.83 3.95
CA GLU A 94 -5.40 -8.07 3.24
C GLU A 94 -4.78 -9.27 3.96
N SER A 95 -3.77 -9.01 4.81
CA SER A 95 -3.04 -10.03 5.55
C SER A 95 -2.89 -9.67 7.02
N LEU A 96 -3.15 -10.64 7.89
CA LEU A 96 -2.87 -10.58 9.33
C LEU A 96 -1.74 -11.54 9.67
N VAL A 97 -0.68 -11.04 10.29
CA VAL A 97 0.41 -11.85 10.84
C VAL A 97 0.41 -11.74 12.35
N VAL A 98 0.37 -12.86 13.06
CA VAL A 98 0.33 -12.88 14.53
C VAL A 98 1.58 -13.57 15.05
N HIS A 99 2.26 -12.94 16.02
CA HIS A 99 3.40 -13.56 16.70
C HIS A 99 2.97 -14.85 17.43
N GLU A 100 3.80 -15.90 17.36
CA GLU A 100 3.55 -17.23 17.95
C GLU A 100 3.14 -17.14 19.45
N ALA A 101 3.76 -16.22 20.21
CA ALA A 101 3.45 -16.04 21.62
C ALA A 101 1.99 -15.60 21.90
N LEU A 102 1.31 -15.04 20.93
CA LEU A 102 -0.08 -14.60 21.02
C LEU A 102 -1.05 -15.50 20.27
N ALA A 103 -0.53 -16.52 19.58
CA ALA A 103 -1.33 -17.36 18.69
C ALA A 103 -2.43 -18.17 19.43
N ASP A 104 -2.20 -18.54 20.69
CA ASP A 104 -3.18 -19.32 21.46
C ASP A 104 -4.26 -18.45 22.13
N THR A 105 -4.01 -17.16 22.29
CA THR A 105 -4.92 -16.24 23.01
C THR A 105 -5.59 -15.24 22.08
N PHE A 106 -4.80 -14.44 21.37
CA PHE A 106 -5.29 -13.36 20.52
C PHE A 106 -5.92 -13.88 19.21
N LEU A 107 -5.27 -14.88 18.56
CA LEU A 107 -5.67 -15.34 17.23
C LEU A 107 -7.11 -15.91 17.18
N PRO A 108 -7.56 -16.79 18.13
CA PRO A 108 -8.94 -17.28 18.13
C PRO A 108 -9.97 -16.15 18.29
N GLU A 109 -9.66 -15.15 19.10
CA GLU A 109 -10.57 -14.05 19.37
C GLU A 109 -10.70 -13.12 18.16
N ILE A 110 -9.58 -12.71 17.55
CA ILE A 110 -9.63 -11.82 16.37
C ILE A 110 -10.26 -12.51 15.18
N CYS A 111 -10.00 -13.80 14.95
CA CYS A 111 -10.65 -14.57 13.88
C CYS A 111 -12.17 -14.66 14.11
N ALA A 112 -12.63 -14.84 15.34
CA ALA A 112 -14.05 -14.85 15.65
C ALA A 112 -14.69 -13.47 15.40
N ARG A 113 -14.03 -12.38 15.77
CA ARG A 113 -14.51 -11.00 15.52
C ARG A 113 -14.58 -10.69 14.02
N LEU A 114 -13.56 -11.06 13.24
CA LEU A 114 -13.52 -10.89 11.79
C LEU A 114 -14.62 -11.70 11.10
N ALA A 115 -14.78 -12.98 11.48
CA ALA A 115 -15.84 -13.83 10.96
C ALA A 115 -17.25 -13.30 11.28
N ALA A 116 -17.46 -12.79 12.50
CA ALA A 116 -18.71 -12.14 12.88
C ALA A 116 -19.01 -10.88 12.08
N ALA A 117 -17.97 -10.19 11.57
CA ALA A 117 -18.09 -9.06 10.64
C ALA A 117 -18.23 -9.51 9.17
N GLY A 118 -18.34 -10.82 8.89
CA GLY A 118 -18.49 -11.36 7.55
C GLY A 118 -17.20 -11.58 6.77
N VAL A 119 -16.03 -11.48 7.41
CA VAL A 119 -14.74 -11.69 6.75
C VAL A 119 -14.47 -13.18 6.61
N ARG A 120 -14.26 -13.64 5.38
CA ARG A 120 -13.75 -14.97 5.07
C ARG A 120 -12.25 -15.03 5.37
N LEU A 121 -11.82 -16.05 6.11
CA LEU A 121 -10.43 -16.18 6.53
C LEU A 121 -9.80 -17.41 5.89
N VAL A 122 -8.63 -17.24 5.29
CA VAL A 122 -7.74 -18.29 4.83
C VAL A 122 -6.45 -18.25 5.65
N GLY A 123 -5.87 -19.38 6.03
CA GLY A 123 -4.72 -19.34 6.91
C GLY A 123 -3.75 -20.50 6.75
N ASP A 124 -2.54 -20.30 7.26
CA ASP A 124 -1.51 -21.32 7.32
C ASP A 124 -1.88 -22.49 8.27
N ALA A 125 -1.03 -23.51 8.31
CA ALA A 125 -1.25 -24.68 9.16
C ALA A 125 -1.24 -24.31 10.66
N ALA A 126 -0.42 -23.35 11.07
CA ALA A 126 -0.30 -22.91 12.46
C ALA A 126 -1.56 -22.15 12.92
N THR A 127 -2.11 -21.29 12.06
CA THR A 127 -3.40 -20.63 12.26
C THR A 127 -4.52 -21.65 12.41
N ARG A 128 -4.61 -22.58 11.47
CA ARG A 128 -5.68 -23.59 11.43
C ARG A 128 -5.63 -24.59 12.58
N ALA A 129 -4.45 -24.88 13.11
CA ALA A 129 -4.31 -25.69 14.30
C ALA A 129 -4.98 -25.05 15.53
N ARG A 130 -5.05 -23.73 15.60
CA ARG A 130 -5.65 -22.94 16.68
C ARG A 130 -7.10 -22.53 16.39
N VAL A 131 -7.40 -22.30 15.12
CA VAL A 131 -8.72 -21.87 14.64
C VAL A 131 -9.16 -22.79 13.48
N PRO A 132 -9.71 -23.98 13.76
CA PRO A 132 -10.07 -24.95 12.73
C PRO A 132 -11.12 -24.48 11.72
N ALA A 133 -11.85 -23.40 12.02
CA ALA A 133 -12.84 -22.79 11.13
C ALA A 133 -12.20 -21.97 10.00
N VAL A 134 -10.91 -21.62 10.10
CA VAL A 134 -10.18 -20.92 9.04
C VAL A 134 -9.87 -21.88 7.90
N GLU A 135 -10.17 -21.48 6.66
CA GLU A 135 -9.90 -22.28 5.47
C GLU A 135 -8.38 -22.38 5.18
N PRO A 136 -7.91 -23.42 4.48
CA PRO A 136 -6.51 -23.53 4.14
C PRO A 136 -6.12 -22.46 3.12
N ALA A 137 -5.10 -21.66 3.44
CA ALA A 137 -4.50 -20.75 2.49
C ALA A 137 -3.58 -21.49 1.51
N THR A 138 -3.57 -21.04 0.26
CA THR A 138 -2.53 -21.34 -0.71
C THR A 138 -1.40 -20.33 -0.60
N GLU A 139 -0.27 -20.56 -1.26
CA GLU A 139 0.85 -19.61 -1.32
C GLU A 139 0.41 -18.27 -1.94
N ASP A 140 -0.43 -18.31 -2.96
CA ASP A 140 -0.92 -17.14 -3.67
C ASP A 140 -1.85 -16.27 -2.80
N ASP A 141 -2.56 -16.85 -1.82
CA ASP A 141 -3.46 -16.11 -0.95
C ASP A 141 -2.72 -15.12 -0.04
N PHE A 142 -1.46 -15.39 0.31
CA PHE A 142 -0.66 -14.47 1.12
C PHE A 142 -0.18 -13.24 0.33
N GLY A 143 -0.05 -13.35 -0.99
CA GLY A 143 0.34 -12.24 -1.87
C GLY A 143 -0.83 -11.52 -2.55
N ARG A 144 -2.07 -11.91 -2.24
CA ARG A 144 -3.25 -11.46 -2.96
C ARG A 144 -3.88 -10.23 -2.33
N GLU A 145 -4.20 -9.24 -3.16
CA GLU A 145 -5.13 -8.17 -2.84
C GLU A 145 -6.56 -8.65 -3.10
N PHE A 146 -7.35 -8.91 -2.05
CA PHE A 146 -8.71 -9.46 -2.18
C PHE A 146 -9.74 -8.40 -2.56
N LEU A 147 -9.58 -7.17 -2.05
CA LEU A 147 -10.52 -6.05 -2.22
C LEU A 147 -11.95 -6.36 -1.76
N ASP A 148 -12.10 -7.34 -0.88
CA ASP A 148 -13.38 -7.82 -0.37
C ASP A 148 -13.25 -8.17 1.13
N LEU A 149 -14.32 -8.66 1.74
CA LEU A 149 -14.33 -9.21 3.10
C LEU A 149 -13.64 -10.59 3.10
N GLU A 150 -12.39 -10.61 2.67
CA GLU A 150 -11.48 -11.76 2.72
C GLU A 150 -10.14 -11.34 3.30
N MET A 151 -9.47 -12.23 4.04
CA MET A 151 -8.17 -11.94 4.64
C MET A 151 -7.34 -13.19 4.81
N SER A 152 -6.05 -13.12 4.50
CA SER A 152 -5.10 -14.18 4.85
C SER A 152 -4.59 -14.00 6.28
N VAL A 153 -4.30 -15.11 6.96
CA VAL A 153 -3.83 -15.13 8.35
C VAL A 153 -2.66 -16.08 8.48
N ALA A 154 -1.56 -15.59 9.04
CA ALA A 154 -0.35 -16.37 9.28
C ALA A 154 0.16 -16.21 10.72
N VAL A 155 0.87 -17.21 11.21
CA VAL A 155 1.59 -17.17 12.49
C VAL A 155 3.09 -17.06 12.21
N ALA A 156 3.72 -16.03 12.76
CA ALA A 156 5.16 -15.85 12.70
C ALA A 156 5.83 -16.27 14.02
N ALA A 157 6.90 -17.05 13.94
CA ALA A 157 7.63 -17.55 15.10
C ALA A 157 8.24 -16.41 15.94
N ASP A 158 8.68 -15.36 15.26
CA ASP A 158 9.32 -14.18 15.83
C ASP A 158 9.22 -12.97 14.88
N LEU A 159 9.82 -11.85 15.30
CA LEU A 159 9.85 -10.62 14.49
C LEU A 159 10.59 -10.81 13.16
N ASP A 160 11.66 -11.62 13.12
CA ASP A 160 12.41 -11.87 11.89
C ASP A 160 11.56 -12.62 10.86
N ALA A 161 10.83 -13.62 11.31
CA ALA A 161 9.88 -14.36 10.47
C ALA A 161 8.74 -13.46 9.97
N ALA A 162 8.22 -12.56 10.83
CA ALA A 162 7.19 -11.60 10.45
C ALA A 162 7.68 -10.62 9.38
N ILE A 163 8.87 -10.02 9.57
CA ILE A 163 9.49 -9.12 8.58
C ILE A 163 9.74 -9.85 7.25
N ALA A 164 10.24 -11.09 7.32
CA ALA A 164 10.47 -11.90 6.13
C ALA A 164 9.16 -12.20 5.37
N HIS A 165 8.07 -12.52 6.10
CA HIS A 165 6.75 -12.75 5.53
C HIS A 165 6.22 -11.49 4.83
N VAL A 166 6.23 -10.36 5.53
CA VAL A 166 5.75 -9.07 5.00
C VAL A 166 6.55 -8.65 3.77
N ASN A 167 7.88 -8.75 3.80
CA ASN A 167 8.72 -8.39 2.64
C ASN A 167 8.57 -9.36 1.46
N ARG A 168 8.17 -10.61 1.71
CA ARG A 168 7.93 -11.60 0.66
C ARG A 168 6.61 -11.40 -0.06
N TYR A 169 5.54 -11.16 0.69
CA TYR A 169 4.17 -11.15 0.18
C TYR A 169 3.58 -9.76 0.03
N GLY A 170 4.12 -8.76 0.73
CA GLY A 170 3.69 -7.37 0.63
C GLY A 170 3.91 -6.78 -0.74
N SER A 171 3.00 -5.92 -1.15
CA SER A 171 3.08 -5.16 -2.41
C SER A 171 3.99 -3.93 -2.33
N GLY A 172 4.57 -3.64 -1.15
CA GLY A 172 5.33 -2.43 -0.88
C GLY A 172 4.46 -1.19 -0.67
N HIS A 173 3.17 -1.36 -0.43
CA HIS A 173 2.21 -0.26 -0.24
C HIS A 173 2.20 0.22 1.21
N THR A 174 1.58 -0.52 2.10
CA THR A 174 1.40 -0.11 3.50
C THR A 174 1.47 -1.32 4.42
N GLU A 175 2.33 -1.23 5.44
CA GLU A 175 2.52 -2.29 6.41
C GLU A 175 2.39 -1.73 7.83
N ALA A 176 1.78 -2.47 8.74
CA ALA A 176 1.60 -2.02 10.11
C ALA A 176 2.13 -3.03 11.12
N ILE A 177 2.72 -2.53 12.21
CA ILE A 177 3.04 -3.31 13.40
C ILE A 177 2.24 -2.78 14.60
N VAL A 178 1.70 -3.69 15.39
CA VAL A 178 1.11 -3.37 16.70
C VAL A 178 2.02 -3.93 17.79
N THR A 179 2.64 -3.05 18.56
CA THR A 179 3.59 -3.42 19.63
C THR A 179 3.75 -2.31 20.66
N THR A 180 4.13 -2.66 21.88
CA THR A 180 4.63 -1.73 22.91
C THR A 180 6.15 -1.79 23.05
N ASP A 181 6.81 -2.71 22.34
CA ASP A 181 8.27 -2.79 22.29
C ASP A 181 8.82 -1.80 21.26
N LEU A 182 9.60 -0.83 21.76
CA LEU A 182 10.19 0.21 20.92
C LEU A 182 11.26 -0.34 19.97
N GLU A 183 12.02 -1.37 20.40
CA GLU A 183 13.04 -1.99 19.55
C GLU A 183 12.38 -2.76 18.38
N ALA A 184 11.33 -3.53 18.65
CA ALA A 184 10.55 -4.21 17.64
C ALA A 184 9.95 -3.21 16.64
N ALA A 185 9.38 -2.10 17.13
CA ALA A 185 8.86 -1.04 16.29
C ALA A 185 9.92 -0.42 15.38
N HIS A 186 11.10 -0.09 15.93
CA HIS A 186 12.22 0.47 15.15
C HIS A 186 12.78 -0.51 14.12
N ARG A 187 12.91 -1.79 14.49
CA ARG A 187 13.37 -2.81 13.55
C ARG A 187 12.37 -2.99 12.41
N PHE A 188 11.10 -3.16 12.72
CA PHE A 188 10.06 -3.33 11.71
C PHE A 188 10.02 -2.15 10.74
N THR A 189 10.02 -0.91 11.24
CA THR A 189 9.97 0.31 10.40
C THR A 189 11.22 0.49 9.52
N ARG A 190 12.37 -0.04 9.93
CA ARG A 190 13.61 0.04 9.16
C ARG A 190 13.77 -1.09 8.14
N GLU A 191 13.30 -2.30 8.47
CA GLU A 191 13.59 -3.53 7.73
C GLU A 191 12.46 -3.93 6.78
N VAL A 192 11.25 -3.40 6.98
CA VAL A 192 10.12 -3.60 6.05
C VAL A 192 10.20 -2.60 4.90
N ASP A 193 10.15 -3.11 3.67
CA ASP A 193 10.27 -2.30 2.45
C ASP A 193 8.90 -1.93 1.88
N ALA A 194 8.25 -0.94 2.49
CA ALA A 194 6.97 -0.41 2.05
C ALA A 194 7.00 1.12 1.91
N ALA A 195 6.02 1.66 1.18
CA ALA A 195 5.86 3.09 0.99
C ALA A 195 5.42 3.78 2.29
N ALA A 196 4.58 3.12 3.08
CA ALA A 196 4.22 3.53 4.43
C ALA A 196 4.39 2.38 5.41
N VAL A 197 5.08 2.63 6.53
CA VAL A 197 5.19 1.68 7.63
C VAL A 197 4.64 2.34 8.89
N ILE A 198 3.60 1.75 9.45
CA ILE A 198 2.77 2.33 10.51
C ILE A 198 3.00 1.58 11.82
N VAL A 199 3.16 2.31 12.91
CA VAL A 199 3.25 1.74 14.26
C VAL A 199 2.00 2.09 15.04
N ASN A 200 1.28 1.10 15.54
CA ASN A 200 0.12 1.24 16.41
C ASN A 200 -1.04 2.07 15.83
N ALA A 201 -1.22 2.03 14.52
CA ALA A 201 -2.39 2.61 13.85
C ALA A 201 -2.83 1.75 12.66
N SER A 202 -4.04 1.99 12.17
CA SER A 202 -4.62 1.28 11.03
C SER A 202 -3.91 1.62 9.72
N THR A 203 -3.78 0.63 8.83
CA THR A 203 -3.27 0.84 7.47
C THR A 203 -4.10 1.84 6.68
N ARG A 204 -5.36 2.06 7.09
CA ARG A 204 -6.29 3.03 6.51
C ARG A 204 -5.81 4.49 6.58
N PHE A 205 -4.81 4.80 7.43
CA PHE A 205 -4.21 6.13 7.50
C PHE A 205 -3.27 6.47 6.36
N THR A 206 -2.86 5.51 5.53
CA THR A 206 -2.08 5.81 4.31
C THR A 206 -3.00 6.42 3.26
N ASP A 207 -3.17 7.72 3.36
CA ASP A 207 -4.06 8.53 2.55
C ASP A 207 -3.52 9.97 2.49
N GLY A 208 -3.61 10.60 1.32
CA GLY A 208 -3.04 11.93 1.11
C GLY A 208 -3.74 13.02 1.92
N GLU A 209 -5.04 12.90 2.21
CA GLU A 209 -5.75 13.83 3.08
C GLU A 209 -5.34 13.63 4.53
N GLU A 210 -5.30 12.37 5.01
CA GLU A 210 -4.89 12.04 6.38
C GLU A 210 -3.42 12.43 6.64
N PHE A 211 -2.54 12.35 5.65
CA PHE A 211 -1.15 12.80 5.74
C PHE A 211 -0.97 14.31 5.58
N GLY A 212 -2.07 15.06 5.34
CA GLY A 212 -2.04 16.50 5.22
C GLY A 212 -1.55 17.03 3.87
N PHE A 213 -1.57 16.22 2.81
CA PHE A 213 -1.17 16.65 1.46
C PHE A 213 -2.29 17.40 0.71
N GLY A 214 -3.50 17.42 1.27
CA GLY A 214 -4.67 18.14 0.75
C GLY A 214 -5.35 17.50 -0.47
N ALA A 215 -4.70 16.56 -1.12
CA ALA A 215 -5.23 15.77 -2.24
C ALA A 215 -4.41 14.50 -2.44
N GLU A 216 -4.96 13.52 -3.16
CA GLU A 216 -4.25 12.33 -3.57
C GLU A 216 -4.63 11.96 -5.00
N ILE A 217 -3.64 11.75 -5.86
CA ILE A 217 -3.84 11.22 -7.21
C ILE A 217 -3.60 9.71 -7.28
N GLY A 218 -3.04 9.13 -6.25
CA GLY A 218 -2.75 7.72 -6.07
C GLY A 218 -1.61 7.48 -5.09
N ILE A 219 -1.31 6.20 -4.84
CA ILE A 219 -0.28 5.78 -3.89
C ILE A 219 0.76 4.94 -4.65
N SER A 220 1.94 5.52 -4.86
CA SER A 220 3.01 4.84 -5.58
C SER A 220 3.79 3.91 -4.66
N THR A 221 4.01 2.67 -5.12
CA THR A 221 4.91 1.72 -4.46
C THR A 221 6.34 1.74 -5.03
N GLN A 222 6.57 2.52 -6.09
CA GLN A 222 7.88 2.63 -6.75
C GLN A 222 8.89 3.38 -5.88
N LYS A 223 10.17 3.15 -6.16
CA LYS A 223 11.31 3.84 -5.51
C LYS A 223 11.93 4.92 -6.40
N LEU A 224 11.24 5.30 -7.46
CA LEU A 224 11.66 6.33 -8.40
C LEU A 224 10.67 7.50 -8.32
N HIS A 225 11.17 8.72 -8.14
CA HIS A 225 10.44 9.97 -7.98
C HIS A 225 9.53 9.99 -6.74
N ALA A 226 8.22 9.64 -6.86
CA ALA A 226 7.29 9.60 -5.75
C ALA A 226 7.13 8.20 -5.18
N ARG A 227 7.01 8.07 -3.85
CA ARG A 227 6.67 6.85 -3.14
C ARG A 227 5.68 7.16 -2.03
N GLY A 228 4.61 6.37 -1.93
CA GLY A 228 3.48 6.65 -1.03
C GLY A 228 2.43 7.52 -1.68
N PRO A 229 1.52 8.14 -0.88
CA PRO A 229 0.51 9.04 -1.39
C PRO A 229 1.11 10.20 -2.17
N MET A 230 0.53 10.49 -3.33
CA MET A 230 0.98 11.55 -4.24
C MET A 230 -0.03 12.70 -4.25
N GLY A 231 0.38 13.85 -3.74
CA GLY A 231 -0.40 15.09 -3.75
C GLY A 231 0.12 16.09 -4.78
N LEU A 232 -0.19 17.36 -4.55
CA LEU A 232 0.24 18.46 -5.44
C LEU A 232 1.76 18.56 -5.58
N ARG A 233 2.50 18.27 -4.52
CA ARG A 233 3.95 18.36 -4.50
C ARG A 233 4.60 17.37 -5.48
N GLU A 234 4.10 16.15 -5.55
CA GLU A 234 4.63 15.08 -6.41
C GLU A 234 4.31 15.31 -7.89
N LEU A 235 3.29 16.14 -8.19
CA LEU A 235 2.93 16.57 -9.55
C LEU A 235 3.75 17.75 -10.05
N THR A 236 4.69 18.27 -9.25
CA THR A 236 5.49 19.43 -9.59
C THR A 236 6.98 19.11 -9.54
N THR A 237 7.78 19.92 -10.20
CA THR A 237 9.23 19.89 -10.12
C THR A 237 9.78 21.29 -9.95
N TYR A 238 11.07 21.44 -9.82
CA TYR A 238 11.75 22.72 -9.59
C TYR A 238 12.84 22.96 -10.63
N LYS A 239 13.16 24.23 -10.84
CA LYS A 239 14.35 24.66 -11.58
C LYS A 239 15.19 25.58 -10.73
N TYR A 240 16.49 25.53 -10.92
CA TYR A 240 17.39 26.49 -10.30
C TYR A 240 17.46 27.76 -11.16
N VAL A 241 17.32 28.92 -10.53
CA VAL A 241 17.53 30.23 -11.16
C VAL A 241 18.71 30.89 -10.47
N VAL A 242 19.76 31.12 -11.22
CA VAL A 242 21.01 31.74 -10.71
C VAL A 242 21.18 33.12 -11.32
N TRP A 243 21.27 34.13 -10.46
CA TRP A 243 21.57 35.48 -10.84
C TRP A 243 23.05 35.75 -10.52
N GLY A 244 23.83 36.00 -11.53
CA GLY A 244 25.26 36.30 -11.39
C GLY A 244 25.60 37.73 -11.78
N ASP A 245 26.77 38.20 -11.33
CA ASP A 245 27.39 39.50 -11.67
C ASP A 245 28.81 39.27 -12.22
N GLY A 246 28.94 38.34 -13.18
CA GLY A 246 30.20 38.04 -13.86
C GLY A 246 31.12 37.02 -13.17
N GLN A 247 30.64 36.27 -12.16
CA GLN A 247 31.44 35.21 -11.53
C GLN A 247 31.80 34.13 -12.54
N VAL A 248 33.05 33.67 -12.48
CA VAL A 248 33.58 32.58 -13.30
C VAL A 248 34.06 31.42 -12.40
N ARG A 249 33.96 30.20 -12.91
CA ARG A 249 34.53 29.05 -12.25
C ARG A 249 36.00 28.90 -12.66
N THR A 250 36.90 28.84 -11.68
CA THR A 250 38.34 28.55 -11.87
C THR A 250 38.60 27.05 -11.89
#